data_49e0c48e1c3346cccfd968424134fc90
#
_entry.id   49e0c48e1c3346cccfd968424134fc90
#
_cell.length_a   1.000
_cell.length_b   1.000
_cell.length_c   1.000
_cell.angle_alpha   90.00
_cell.angle_beta   90.00
_cell.angle_gamma   90.00
#
_symmetry.space_group_name_H-M   'P 1'
#
loop_
_entity.id
_entity.type
_entity.pdbx_description
1 polymer ?
#
loop_
_entity_poly.entity_id
_entity_poly.type
_entity_poly.pdbx_seq_one_letter_code
_entity_poly.pdbx_strand_id
1 'polypeptide(L)'
;MSGNIKRVDDNLVDIVFFVEPGQRTYVRNIDFYGNKRTHDVVLRREMRQMEGAWASNSLLERSKLRLDRLGFFKEVNFETIPVPGEKDKVDVEFNVEEEFSGSIAGSLGYGAYGFSIGANYSESNAFGTGNSIGVGLNYSDWQTDVSFNFFDPYFNADGVGLGYGAYIRSSAVSYTHLRAHETVED
;
A
#
# COMPACT_ATOMS: atom_id res chain seq x y z
N MET A 1 24.84 -24.75 -9.50
CA MET A 1 25.07 -24.78 -10.96
C MET A 1 26.56 -24.82 -11.21
N SER A 2 27.05 -25.84 -11.87
CA SER A 2 28.43 -25.89 -12.35
C SER A 2 28.38 -25.73 -13.88
N GLY A 3 29.20 -24.86 -14.43
CA GLY A 3 29.28 -24.63 -15.87
C GLY A 3 30.65 -25.09 -16.39
N ASN A 4 30.68 -25.81 -17.49
CA ASN A 4 31.91 -26.16 -18.19
C ASN A 4 32.00 -25.31 -19.45
N ILE A 5 33.10 -24.56 -19.59
CA ILE A 5 33.34 -23.65 -20.73
C ILE A 5 34.35 -24.35 -21.65
N LYS A 6 33.93 -24.60 -22.88
CA LYS A 6 34.82 -25.16 -23.91
C LYS A 6 35.00 -24.12 -25.01
N ARG A 7 36.23 -23.75 -25.25
CA ARG A 7 36.59 -22.87 -26.37
C ARG A 7 36.54 -23.66 -27.68
N VAL A 8 35.77 -23.21 -28.62
CA VAL A 8 35.55 -23.91 -29.89
C VAL A 8 36.39 -23.22 -31.01
N ASP A 9 36.48 -21.86 -30.94
CA ASP A 9 37.24 -21.06 -31.87
C ASP A 9 37.70 -19.75 -31.22
N ASP A 10 38.50 -18.92 -31.85
CA ASP A 10 39.01 -17.67 -31.24
C ASP A 10 37.94 -16.69 -30.80
N ASN A 11 36.73 -16.77 -31.37
CA ASN A 11 35.57 -15.94 -31.00
C ASN A 11 34.32 -16.72 -30.58
N LEU A 12 34.40 -18.06 -30.41
CA LEU A 12 33.27 -18.90 -30.09
C LEU A 12 33.55 -19.76 -28.85
N VAL A 13 32.62 -19.72 -27.92
CA VAL A 13 32.70 -20.50 -26.67
C VAL A 13 31.39 -21.26 -26.48
N ASP A 14 31.49 -22.58 -26.28
CA ASP A 14 30.37 -23.40 -25.86
C ASP A 14 30.29 -23.41 -24.32
N ILE A 15 29.14 -23.08 -23.78
CA ILE A 15 28.87 -23.12 -22.34
C ILE A 15 27.83 -24.18 -22.08
N VAL A 16 28.21 -25.23 -21.37
CA VAL A 16 27.30 -26.31 -20.94
C VAL A 16 26.99 -26.13 -19.46
N PHE A 17 25.72 -25.86 -19.15
CA PHE A 17 25.24 -25.77 -17.78
C PHE A 17 24.72 -27.13 -17.33
N PHE A 18 25.31 -27.68 -16.27
CA PHE A 18 24.77 -28.86 -15.60
C PHE A 18 23.79 -28.43 -14.52
N VAL A 19 22.56 -28.82 -14.69
CA VAL A 19 21.49 -28.55 -13.72
C VAL A 19 21.10 -29.86 -13.06
N GLU A 20 21.41 -29.98 -11.77
CA GLU A 20 20.84 -31.05 -10.95
C GLU A 20 19.52 -30.55 -10.38
N PRO A 21 18.37 -31.07 -10.85
CA PRO A 21 17.08 -30.73 -10.27
C PRO A 21 17.03 -31.39 -8.87
N GLY A 22 17.00 -30.55 -7.82
CA GLY A 22 16.76 -30.98 -6.45
C GLY A 22 15.35 -31.60 -6.29
N GLN A 23 15.10 -32.20 -5.13
CA GLN A 23 13.76 -32.68 -4.80
C GLN A 23 12.79 -31.51 -4.75
N ARG A 24 11.55 -31.74 -5.21
CA ARG A 24 10.47 -30.74 -5.12
C ARG A 24 10.13 -30.56 -3.65
N THR A 25 10.06 -29.30 -3.24
CA THR A 25 9.73 -28.93 -1.87
C THR A 25 8.38 -28.20 -1.88
N TYR A 26 7.55 -28.48 -0.90
CA TYR A 26 6.23 -27.88 -0.75
C TYR A 26 6.20 -26.97 0.47
N VAL A 27 5.47 -25.87 0.39
CA VAL A 27 5.22 -25.01 1.54
C VAL A 27 4.16 -25.67 2.43
N ARG A 28 4.50 -25.98 3.67
CA ARG A 28 3.55 -26.51 4.64
C ARG A 28 2.71 -25.39 5.25
N ASN A 29 3.38 -24.36 5.76
CA ASN A 29 2.75 -23.26 6.47
C ASN A 29 3.42 -21.93 6.11
N ILE A 30 2.66 -20.84 6.20
CA ILE A 30 3.16 -19.47 6.05
C ILE A 30 2.78 -18.70 7.30
N ASP A 31 3.78 -18.33 8.10
CA ASP A 31 3.61 -17.61 9.34
C ASP A 31 4.12 -16.18 9.22
N PHE A 32 3.49 -15.26 9.96
CA PHE A 32 3.84 -13.85 9.99
C PHE A 32 4.22 -13.43 11.39
N TYR A 33 5.32 -12.70 11.51
CA TYR A 33 5.85 -12.19 12.76
C TYR A 33 6.13 -10.69 12.65
N GLY A 34 5.87 -9.96 13.75
CA GLY A 34 6.13 -8.52 13.82
C GLY A 34 4.93 -7.63 13.49
N ASN A 35 3.85 -8.19 12.98
CA ASN A 35 2.59 -7.49 12.70
C ASN A 35 1.75 -7.29 13.99
N LYS A 36 2.12 -6.29 14.77
CA LYS A 36 1.47 -6.01 16.07
C LYS A 36 0.13 -5.28 15.94
N ARG A 37 0.00 -4.44 14.91
CA ARG A 37 -1.17 -3.62 14.60
C ARG A 37 -1.95 -4.17 13.42
N THR A 38 -1.24 -4.57 12.38
CA THR A 38 -1.83 -5.07 11.13
C THR A 38 -2.35 -6.49 11.32
N HIS A 39 -3.60 -6.72 10.97
CA HIS A 39 -4.23 -8.04 11.06
C HIS A 39 -3.58 -9.02 10.08
N ASP A 40 -3.43 -10.28 10.49
CA ASP A 40 -2.84 -11.37 9.70
C ASP A 40 -3.51 -11.53 8.32
N VAL A 41 -4.83 -11.35 8.24
CA VAL A 41 -5.59 -11.43 6.99
C VAL A 41 -5.12 -10.40 5.95
N VAL A 42 -4.59 -9.25 6.38
CA VAL A 42 -4.05 -8.21 5.49
C VAL A 42 -2.77 -8.68 4.81
N LEU A 43 -1.92 -9.40 5.54
CA LEU A 43 -0.69 -9.97 4.99
C LEU A 43 -1.02 -11.17 4.10
N ARG A 44 -1.91 -12.07 4.56
CA ARG A 44 -2.28 -13.30 3.82
C ARG A 44 -2.88 -13.01 2.45
N ARG A 45 -3.73 -12.00 2.31
CA ARG A 45 -4.33 -11.65 1.01
C ARG A 45 -3.31 -11.17 -0.04
N GLU A 46 -2.14 -10.72 0.40
CA GLU A 46 -1.06 -10.29 -0.47
C GLU A 46 -0.16 -11.45 -0.93
N MET A 47 -0.29 -12.62 -0.33
CA MET A 47 0.53 -13.77 -0.68
C MET A 47 0.25 -14.27 -2.09
N ARG A 48 1.32 -14.62 -2.80
CA ARG A 48 1.29 -15.28 -4.11
C ARG A 48 1.74 -16.74 -4.01
N GLN A 49 2.59 -17.03 -3.01
CA GLN A 49 2.87 -18.39 -2.61
C GLN A 49 1.72 -18.89 -1.75
N MET A 50 1.20 -20.06 -2.09
CA MET A 50 0.14 -20.72 -1.32
C MET A 50 0.71 -21.84 -0.48
N GLU A 51 0.10 -22.08 0.67
CA GLU A 51 0.32 -23.28 1.48
C GLU A 51 -0.12 -24.54 0.70
N GLY A 52 0.60 -25.63 0.84
CA GLY A 52 0.38 -26.85 0.07
C GLY A 52 0.90 -26.84 -1.36
N ALA A 53 1.31 -25.68 -1.90
CA ALA A 53 1.88 -25.57 -3.23
C ALA A 53 3.41 -25.73 -3.23
N TRP A 54 3.99 -25.92 -4.41
CA TRP A 54 5.44 -25.96 -4.56
C TRP A 54 6.08 -24.67 -4.07
N ALA A 55 7.13 -24.81 -3.28
CA ALA A 55 7.92 -23.67 -2.84
C ALA A 55 8.62 -23.01 -4.04
N SER A 56 8.26 -21.79 -4.33
CA SER A 56 8.82 -21.01 -5.42
C SER A 56 9.40 -19.71 -4.89
N ASN A 57 10.72 -19.57 -4.99
CA ASN A 57 11.39 -18.36 -4.55
C ASN A 57 10.83 -17.10 -5.28
N SER A 58 10.47 -17.24 -6.57
CA SER A 58 9.89 -16.13 -7.32
C SER A 58 8.51 -15.72 -6.82
N LEU A 59 7.70 -16.65 -6.28
CA LEU A 59 6.40 -16.33 -5.69
C LEU A 59 6.56 -15.73 -4.29
N LEU A 60 7.54 -16.20 -3.52
CA LEU A 60 7.90 -15.63 -2.21
C LEU A 60 8.40 -14.18 -2.37
N GLU A 61 9.31 -13.93 -3.31
CA GLU A 61 9.78 -12.57 -3.63
C GLU A 61 8.64 -11.65 -4.11
N ARG A 62 7.72 -12.16 -4.91
CA ARG A 62 6.53 -11.41 -5.32
C ARG A 62 5.62 -11.09 -4.14
N SER A 63 5.46 -12.03 -3.21
CA SER A 63 4.70 -11.82 -1.97
C SER A 63 5.35 -10.74 -1.11
N LYS A 64 6.68 -10.81 -0.90
CA LYS A 64 7.44 -9.77 -0.23
C LYS A 64 7.23 -8.40 -0.88
N LEU A 65 7.42 -8.29 -2.21
CA LEU A 65 7.25 -7.04 -2.94
C LEU A 65 5.83 -6.46 -2.80
N ARG A 66 4.81 -7.31 -2.69
CA ARG A 66 3.43 -6.87 -2.47
C ARG A 66 3.24 -6.31 -1.07
N LEU A 67 3.79 -6.96 -0.06
CA LEU A 67 3.78 -6.45 1.32
C LEU A 67 4.52 -5.11 1.42
N ASP A 68 5.71 -4.99 0.82
CA ASP A 68 6.47 -3.74 0.79
C ASP A 68 5.67 -2.58 0.16
N ARG A 69 4.87 -2.87 -0.88
CA ARG A 69 4.05 -1.86 -1.58
C ARG A 69 2.84 -1.37 -0.79
N LEU A 70 2.45 -2.04 0.27
CA LEU A 70 1.36 -1.56 1.13
C LEU A 70 1.72 -0.26 1.86
N GLY A 71 3.02 -0.02 2.11
CA GLY A 71 3.49 1.13 2.87
C GLY A 71 3.14 1.05 4.37
N PHE A 72 2.88 -0.14 4.88
CA PHE A 72 2.60 -0.40 6.30
C PHE A 72 3.83 -0.92 7.03
N PHE A 73 4.84 -1.33 6.27
CA PHE A 73 6.03 -1.97 6.75
C PHE A 73 7.27 -1.22 6.26
N LYS A 74 8.19 -0.97 7.18
CA LYS A 74 9.51 -0.41 6.91
C LYS A 74 10.43 -1.45 6.29
N GLU A 75 10.28 -2.71 6.72
CA GLU A 75 11.08 -3.83 6.26
C GLU A 75 10.22 -5.09 6.25
N VAL A 76 10.37 -5.88 5.19
CA VAL A 76 9.76 -7.21 5.05
C VAL A 76 10.85 -8.19 4.65
N ASN A 77 11.02 -9.24 5.43
CA ASN A 77 11.94 -10.34 5.12
C ASN A 77 11.19 -11.66 5.21
N PHE A 78 11.70 -12.68 4.52
CA PHE A 78 11.18 -14.02 4.67
C PHE A 78 12.32 -15.05 4.76
N GLU A 79 12.06 -16.11 5.48
CA GLU A 79 12.94 -17.25 5.62
C GLU A 79 12.19 -18.55 5.33
N THR A 80 12.88 -19.51 4.77
CA THR A 80 12.34 -20.86 4.52
C THR A 80 13.01 -21.86 5.46
N ILE A 81 12.21 -22.49 6.31
CA ILE A 81 12.68 -23.38 7.36
C ILE A 81 12.31 -24.83 7.01
N PRO A 82 13.28 -25.73 6.84
CA PRO A 82 12.99 -27.14 6.61
C PRO A 82 12.23 -27.77 7.78
N VAL A 83 11.16 -28.52 7.47
CA VAL A 83 10.36 -29.19 8.50
C VAL A 83 11.11 -30.45 9.01
N PRO A 84 11.35 -30.55 10.32
CA PRO A 84 12.00 -31.74 10.88
C PRO A 84 11.21 -33.01 10.58
N GLY A 85 11.86 -34.00 9.96
CA GLY A 85 11.24 -35.29 9.63
C GLY A 85 10.54 -35.37 8.26
N GLU A 86 10.32 -34.23 7.59
CA GLU A 86 9.68 -34.15 6.27
C GLU A 86 10.63 -33.46 5.27
N LYS A 87 11.34 -34.28 4.46
CA LYS A 87 12.38 -33.77 3.54
C LYS A 87 11.86 -32.95 2.36
N ASP A 88 10.59 -33.06 2.08
CA ASP A 88 9.88 -32.43 0.96
C ASP A 88 9.04 -31.22 1.38
N LYS A 89 9.11 -30.79 2.66
CA LYS A 89 8.32 -29.66 3.17
C LYS A 89 9.18 -28.58 3.83
N VAL A 90 8.73 -27.34 3.67
CA VAL A 90 9.29 -26.16 4.32
C VAL A 90 8.17 -25.32 4.91
N ASP A 91 8.45 -24.69 6.02
CA ASP A 91 7.66 -23.56 6.52
C ASP A 91 8.28 -22.26 6.02
N VAL A 92 7.46 -21.27 5.81
CA VAL A 92 7.89 -19.93 5.41
C VAL A 92 7.50 -18.95 6.49
N GLU A 93 8.48 -18.26 7.02
CA GLU A 93 8.27 -17.21 8.03
C GLU A 93 8.52 -15.83 7.39
N PHE A 94 7.50 -14.97 7.40
CA PHE A 94 7.62 -13.57 7.04
C PHE A 94 7.81 -12.74 8.30
N ASN A 95 8.95 -12.08 8.39
CA ASN A 95 9.26 -11.12 9.45
C ASN A 95 9.04 -9.70 8.94
N VAL A 96 8.14 -8.96 9.56
CA VAL A 96 7.81 -7.58 9.17
C VAL A 96 8.12 -6.61 10.30
N GLU A 97 8.64 -5.44 9.96
CA GLU A 97 8.76 -4.29 10.85
C GLU A 97 7.71 -3.26 10.46
N GLU A 98 6.71 -3.02 11.33
CA GLU A 98 5.63 -2.08 11.02
C GLU A 98 6.13 -0.64 11.06
N GLU A 99 5.63 0.17 10.11
CA GLU A 99 5.84 1.60 10.04
C GLU A 99 4.53 2.35 10.30
N PHE A 100 4.65 3.63 10.62
CA PHE A 100 3.50 4.49 10.82
C PHE A 100 2.89 4.85 9.44
N SER A 101 1.66 4.38 9.19
CA SER A 101 0.94 4.56 7.92
C SER A 101 0.07 5.82 7.86
N GLY A 102 0.03 6.59 8.96
CA GLY A 102 -0.72 7.82 9.08
C GLY A 102 0.11 9.05 8.71
N SER A 103 -0.54 10.06 8.14
CA SER A 103 0.07 11.36 7.85
C SER A 103 -0.85 12.50 8.27
N ILE A 104 -0.24 13.58 8.77
CA ILE A 104 -0.92 14.83 9.12
C ILE A 104 -0.26 15.94 8.31
N ALA A 105 -1.07 16.73 7.61
CA ALA A 105 -0.62 17.90 6.88
C ALA A 105 -1.41 19.12 7.33
N GLY A 106 -0.71 20.23 7.55
CA GLY A 106 -1.30 21.55 7.83
C GLY A 106 -0.95 22.53 6.73
N SER A 107 -1.84 23.46 6.43
CA SER A 107 -1.61 24.56 5.48
C SER A 107 -2.09 25.89 6.05
N LEU A 108 -1.33 26.95 5.76
CA LEU A 108 -1.66 28.33 6.06
C LEU A 108 -1.49 29.15 4.78
N GLY A 109 -2.43 30.00 4.49
CA GLY A 109 -2.38 30.85 3.31
C GLY A 109 -2.96 32.23 3.59
N TYR A 110 -2.48 33.24 2.86
CA TYR A 110 -3.07 34.58 2.82
C TYR A 110 -2.99 35.09 1.38
N GLY A 111 -4.12 35.60 0.88
CA GLY A 111 -4.20 36.02 -0.51
C GLY A 111 -5.33 37.02 -0.75
N ALA A 112 -5.71 37.23 -2.01
CA ALA A 112 -6.76 38.15 -2.41
C ALA A 112 -8.14 37.86 -1.78
N TYR A 113 -8.33 36.63 -1.31
CA TYR A 113 -9.57 36.13 -0.68
C TYR A 113 -9.48 36.02 0.84
N GLY A 114 -8.46 36.65 1.46
CA GLY A 114 -8.27 36.65 2.91
C GLY A 114 -7.37 35.51 3.41
N PHE A 115 -7.58 35.18 4.66
CA PHE A 115 -6.81 34.15 5.35
C PHE A 115 -7.41 32.76 5.11
N SER A 116 -6.53 31.75 5.03
CA SER A 116 -6.95 30.36 4.96
C SER A 116 -6.08 29.47 5.85
N ILE A 117 -6.72 28.49 6.48
CA ILE A 117 -6.07 27.45 7.28
C ILE A 117 -6.65 26.09 6.90
N GLY A 118 -5.80 25.10 6.77
CA GLY A 118 -6.21 23.73 6.49
C GLY A 118 -5.49 22.73 7.36
N ALA A 119 -6.16 21.62 7.64
CA ALA A 119 -5.61 20.46 8.28
C ALA A 119 -6.15 19.19 7.61
N ASN A 120 -5.28 18.26 7.28
CA ASN A 120 -5.64 16.98 6.69
C ASN A 120 -4.97 15.86 7.47
N TYR A 121 -5.73 14.82 7.75
CA TYR A 121 -5.26 13.56 8.30
C TYR A 121 -5.59 12.44 7.33
N SER A 122 -4.63 11.56 7.07
CA SER A 122 -4.89 10.32 6.32
C SER A 122 -4.18 9.16 7.00
N GLU A 123 -4.84 8.02 7.02
CA GLU A 123 -4.35 6.76 7.56
C GLU A 123 -4.61 5.68 6.53
N SER A 124 -3.57 4.95 6.09
CA SER A 124 -3.68 3.92 5.05
C SER A 124 -3.96 2.53 5.61
N ASN A 125 -3.76 2.34 6.92
CA ASN A 125 -3.99 1.07 7.61
C ASN A 125 -4.84 1.30 8.87
N ALA A 126 -6.03 1.86 8.69
CA ALA A 126 -6.93 2.17 9.77
C ALA A 126 -7.28 0.92 10.58
N PHE A 127 -7.03 0.98 11.89
CA PHE A 127 -7.26 -0.12 12.82
C PHE A 127 -6.57 -1.45 12.44
N GLY A 128 -5.53 -1.41 11.60
CA GLY A 128 -4.81 -2.62 11.16
C GLY A 128 -5.56 -3.46 10.12
N THR A 129 -6.63 -2.95 9.53
CA THR A 129 -7.47 -3.68 8.57
C THR A 129 -7.02 -3.52 7.11
N GLY A 130 -6.05 -2.64 6.86
CA GLY A 130 -5.61 -2.26 5.53
C GLY A 130 -6.59 -1.34 4.79
N ASN A 131 -7.58 -0.79 5.50
CA ASN A 131 -8.50 0.21 4.98
C ASN A 131 -7.91 1.60 5.15
N SER A 132 -8.22 2.52 4.25
CA SER A 132 -7.76 3.89 4.37
C SER A 132 -8.89 4.84 4.81
N ILE A 133 -8.51 5.80 5.66
CA ILE A 133 -9.38 6.87 6.14
C ILE A 133 -8.70 8.20 5.87
N GLY A 134 -9.46 9.18 5.37
CA GLY A 134 -9.01 10.55 5.21
C GLY A 134 -10.01 11.52 5.83
N VAL A 135 -9.51 12.51 6.57
CA VAL A 135 -10.29 13.62 7.12
C VAL A 135 -9.61 14.92 6.74
N GLY A 136 -10.37 15.84 6.17
CA GLY A 136 -9.90 17.17 5.79
C GLY A 136 -10.76 18.26 6.38
N LEU A 137 -10.12 19.31 6.89
CA LEU A 137 -10.73 20.54 7.37
C LEU A 137 -10.03 21.73 6.69
N ASN A 138 -10.78 22.54 5.97
CA ASN A 138 -10.25 23.77 5.39
C ASN A 138 -11.20 24.92 5.74
N TYR A 139 -10.62 25.97 6.26
CA TYR A 139 -11.31 27.19 6.60
C TYR A 139 -10.69 28.38 5.85
N SER A 140 -11.53 29.24 5.33
CA SER A 140 -11.14 30.55 4.82
C SER A 140 -12.23 31.58 5.15
N ASP A 141 -11.93 32.87 4.98
CA ASP A 141 -12.88 33.94 5.27
C ASP A 141 -14.19 33.84 4.48
N TRP A 142 -14.18 33.11 3.36
CA TRP A 142 -15.34 32.97 2.47
C TRP A 142 -15.86 31.53 2.35
N GLN A 143 -15.11 30.51 2.81
CA GLN A 143 -15.50 29.10 2.67
C GLN A 143 -14.98 28.25 3.80
N THR A 144 -15.80 27.31 4.23
CA THR A 144 -15.41 26.22 5.14
C THR A 144 -15.74 24.89 4.48
N ASP A 145 -14.75 24.01 4.42
CA ASP A 145 -14.89 22.65 3.89
C ASP A 145 -14.51 21.62 4.97
N VAL A 146 -15.36 20.63 5.11
CA VAL A 146 -15.10 19.42 5.91
C VAL A 146 -15.27 18.23 4.98
N SER A 147 -14.27 17.36 4.93
CA SER A 147 -14.30 16.15 4.10
C SER A 147 -13.96 14.91 4.91
N PHE A 148 -14.60 13.81 4.55
CA PHE A 148 -14.31 12.48 5.05
C PHE A 148 -14.27 11.51 3.88
N ASN A 149 -13.25 10.63 3.85
CA ASN A 149 -13.08 9.59 2.85
C ASN A 149 -12.75 8.27 3.54
N PHE A 150 -13.36 7.21 3.06
CA PHE A 150 -13.06 5.83 3.46
C PHE A 150 -12.88 4.99 2.22
N PHE A 151 -11.90 4.07 2.25
CA PHE A 151 -11.69 3.11 1.18
C PHE A 151 -11.24 1.76 1.74
N ASP A 152 -11.97 0.72 1.38
CA ASP A 152 -11.63 -0.68 1.63
C ASP A 152 -11.17 -1.31 0.32
N PRO A 153 -9.89 -1.66 0.17
CA PRO A 153 -9.36 -2.26 -1.06
C PRO A 153 -9.81 -3.70 -1.29
N TYR A 154 -10.32 -4.37 -0.25
CA TYR A 154 -10.73 -5.76 -0.30
C TYR A 154 -12.11 -5.96 0.35
N PHE A 155 -13.09 -5.21 -0.12
CA PHE A 155 -14.48 -5.35 0.33
C PHE A 155 -15.02 -6.78 0.11
N ASN A 156 -14.53 -7.46 -0.93
CA ASN A 156 -14.79 -8.88 -1.14
C ASN A 156 -13.49 -9.67 -1.39
N ALA A 157 -13.58 -11.00 -1.39
CA ALA A 157 -12.46 -11.91 -1.60
C ALA A 157 -11.81 -11.78 -3.00
N ASP A 158 -12.54 -11.27 -3.98
CA ASP A 158 -12.05 -11.07 -5.35
C ASP A 158 -11.19 -9.81 -5.49
N GLY A 159 -11.04 -9.02 -4.42
CA GLY A 159 -10.25 -7.79 -4.42
C GLY A 159 -10.99 -6.60 -5.05
N VAL A 160 -12.33 -6.60 -4.99
CA VAL A 160 -13.12 -5.42 -5.35
C VAL A 160 -13.03 -4.41 -4.21
N GLY A 161 -12.57 -3.20 -4.52
CA GLY A 161 -12.51 -2.11 -3.56
C GLY A 161 -13.85 -1.38 -3.45
N LEU A 162 -14.19 -0.96 -2.22
CA LEU A 162 -15.33 -0.10 -1.94
C LEU A 162 -14.85 1.20 -1.30
N GLY A 163 -15.22 2.33 -1.90
CA GLY A 163 -14.92 3.65 -1.35
C GLY A 163 -16.18 4.50 -1.22
N TYR A 164 -16.24 5.28 -0.17
CA TYR A 164 -17.25 6.32 -0.01
C TYR A 164 -16.63 7.55 0.64
N GLY A 165 -17.19 8.71 0.33
CA GLY A 165 -16.79 9.97 0.90
C GLY A 165 -17.99 10.85 1.17
N ALA A 166 -17.85 11.74 2.13
CA ALA A 166 -18.80 12.79 2.43
C ALA A 166 -18.05 14.12 2.55
N TYR A 167 -18.67 15.19 2.10
CA TYR A 167 -18.13 16.51 2.32
C TYR A 167 -19.26 17.50 2.64
N ILE A 168 -18.93 18.49 3.44
CA ILE A 168 -19.78 19.62 3.77
C ILE A 168 -19.01 20.86 3.37
N ARG A 169 -19.66 21.70 2.56
CA ARG A 169 -19.09 22.99 2.15
C ARG A 169 -20.07 24.09 2.51
N SER A 170 -19.58 25.09 3.20
CA SER A 170 -20.28 26.33 3.47
C SER A 170 -19.53 27.47 2.84
N SER A 171 -20.20 28.30 2.01
CA SER A 171 -19.58 29.47 1.38
C SER A 171 -20.41 30.71 1.62
N ALA A 172 -19.75 31.83 1.93
CA ALA A 172 -20.38 33.15 2.03
C ALA A 172 -20.48 33.75 0.64
N VAL A 173 -21.71 34.15 0.24
CA VAL A 173 -21.94 34.86 -1.00
C VAL A 173 -22.08 36.35 -0.69
N SER A 174 -21.17 37.17 -1.20
CA SER A 174 -21.27 38.63 -1.09
C SER A 174 -22.02 39.17 -2.31
N TYR A 175 -23.21 39.73 -2.09
CA TYR A 175 -23.93 40.45 -3.13
C TYR A 175 -23.50 41.92 -3.11
N THR A 176 -22.77 42.38 -4.12
CA THR A 176 -22.56 43.79 -4.36
C THR A 176 -23.75 44.33 -5.13
N HIS A 177 -24.62 45.06 -4.47
CA HIS A 177 -25.66 45.87 -5.15
C HIS A 177 -25.00 47.07 -5.79
N LEU A 178 -24.82 47.04 -7.10
CA LEU A 178 -24.63 48.28 -7.89
C LEU A 178 -25.95 49.03 -7.92
N ARG A 179 -26.09 50.09 -7.11
CA ARG A 179 -27.13 51.08 -7.32
C ARG A 179 -26.75 51.90 -8.56
N ALA A 180 -27.46 51.66 -9.65
CA ALA A 180 -27.44 52.62 -10.75
C ALA A 180 -28.05 53.93 -10.26
N HIS A 181 -27.27 54.99 -10.22
CA HIS A 181 -27.77 56.34 -10.07
C HIS A 181 -28.34 56.73 -11.44
N GLU A 182 -29.69 56.77 -11.57
CA GLU A 182 -30.32 57.48 -12.63
C GLU A 182 -30.15 58.95 -12.33
N THR A 183 -29.35 59.65 -13.12
CA THR A 183 -29.39 61.13 -13.21
C THR A 183 -30.51 61.47 -14.12
N VAL A 184 -31.60 61.95 -13.52
CA VAL A 184 -32.67 62.73 -14.28
C VAL A 184 -32.08 64.08 -14.52
N GLU A 185 -31.78 64.39 -15.77
CA GLU A 185 -31.56 65.79 -16.24
C GLU A 185 -32.93 66.41 -16.59
N ASP A 186 -33.24 67.56 -15.93
CA ASP A 186 -34.30 68.48 -16.32
C ASP A 186 -33.88 69.31 -17.51
#